data_d5fe51b057b4e0856c472eca39035c82
#
_entry.id   d5fe51b057b4e0856c472eca39035c82
#
_cell.length_a   1.000
_cell.length_b   1.000
_cell.length_c   1.000
_cell.angle_alpha   90.00
_cell.angle_beta   90.00
_cell.angle_gamma   90.00
#
_symmetry.space_group_name_H-M   'P 1'
#
loop_
_entity.id
_entity.type
_entity.pdbx_description
1 polymer ?
#
loop_
_entity_poly.entity_id
_entity_poly.type
_entity_poly.pdbx_seq_one_letter_code
_entity_poly.pdbx_strand_id
1 'polypeptide(L)'
;DILYVTRSPFLVQNARDLYYASGYSNDEQNVDFLSFREYLESIHVPDGKEVAPRVFAGWAARQRLPRELRDSHRLFEEFQGAITGTEAESAYLSRAAYLALGVRQSIYGPETRDAVYDLFEKYLHFLDEQGWFDPNIVSHAWLERVEPRYDFVVVDEVQDLTNIQLLLILRALRDARGFLLCGDSNQIVHPNFFSWAKVKTLFWKEQGDGAPADLIRILNANFRNSSQVTDIANRLLHIKHARFGSVDRESNYLVRSCGPRQGRVGLLKDSDKVKRDLDQRTAASARFAILVLHPEQKTEVRQFFRTPLVFSIHEAKGLE
;
A
#
# COMPACT_ATOMS: atom_id res chain seq x y z
N ASP A 1 -0.18 24.32 -10.60
CA ASP A 1 0.23 23.60 -9.38
C ASP A 1 -0.01 22.10 -9.56
N ILE A 2 1.03 21.29 -9.37
CA ILE A 2 0.96 19.84 -9.52
C ILE A 2 1.32 19.20 -8.16
N LEU A 3 0.60 18.15 -7.77
CA LEU A 3 0.95 17.29 -6.63
C LEU A 3 1.40 15.93 -7.14
N TYR A 4 2.61 15.51 -6.78
CA TYR A 4 3.02 14.12 -6.82
C TYR A 4 2.95 13.53 -5.41
N VAL A 5 2.22 12.45 -5.24
CA VAL A 5 2.04 11.83 -3.92
C VAL A 5 2.16 10.31 -4.00
N THR A 6 2.85 9.73 -3.02
CA THR A 6 2.92 8.29 -2.78
C THR A 6 3.05 8.03 -1.28
N ARG A 7 2.88 6.79 -0.85
CA ARG A 7 3.04 6.44 0.58
C ARG A 7 4.49 6.47 1.05
N SER A 8 5.44 6.14 0.18
CA SER A 8 6.85 5.96 0.52
C SER A 8 7.66 7.26 0.40
N PRO A 9 8.29 7.77 1.48
CA PRO A 9 9.19 8.92 1.39
C PRO A 9 10.38 8.70 0.46
N PHE A 10 10.86 7.45 0.31
CA PHE A 10 11.94 7.11 -0.62
C PHE A 10 11.52 7.28 -2.07
N LEU A 11 10.28 6.85 -2.42
CA LEU A 11 9.76 7.05 -3.77
C LEU A 11 9.55 8.54 -4.08
N VAL A 12 9.11 9.32 -3.11
CA VAL A 12 9.01 10.78 -3.22
C VAL A 12 10.35 11.39 -3.58
N GLN A 13 11.40 11.05 -2.81
CA GLN A 13 12.75 11.57 -3.06
C GLN A 13 13.28 11.15 -4.43
N ASN A 14 13.12 9.88 -4.79
CA ASN A 14 13.55 9.37 -6.09
C ASN A 14 12.82 10.06 -7.26
N ALA A 15 11.49 10.23 -7.16
CA ALA A 15 10.70 10.91 -8.18
C ALA A 15 11.13 12.38 -8.34
N ARG A 16 11.36 13.07 -7.23
CA ARG A 16 11.88 14.44 -7.20
C ARG A 16 13.24 14.55 -7.90
N ASP A 17 14.17 13.66 -7.54
CA ASP A 17 15.53 13.64 -8.10
C ASP A 17 15.49 13.38 -9.62
N LEU A 18 14.67 12.43 -10.07
CA LEU A 18 14.48 12.13 -11.49
C LEU A 18 13.86 13.30 -12.25
N TYR A 19 12.88 13.97 -11.68
CA TYR A 19 12.21 15.11 -12.30
C TYR A 19 13.21 16.24 -12.57
N TYR A 20 14.01 16.63 -11.57
CA TYR A 20 15.01 17.68 -11.73
C TYR A 20 16.20 17.24 -12.61
N ALA A 21 16.65 16.00 -12.51
CA ALA A 21 17.71 15.47 -13.37
C ALA A 21 17.32 15.38 -14.84
N SER A 22 16.04 15.24 -15.14
CA SER A 22 15.52 15.15 -16.51
C SER A 22 15.35 16.51 -17.19
N GLY A 23 15.54 17.62 -16.48
CA GLY A 23 15.44 18.98 -17.03
C GLY A 23 14.03 19.39 -17.46
N TYR A 24 12.98 18.75 -16.93
CA TYR A 24 11.58 19.08 -17.20
C TYR A 24 11.04 20.21 -16.32
N SER A 25 11.80 20.64 -15.31
CA SER A 25 11.41 21.77 -14.46
C SER A 25 11.39 23.08 -15.27
N ASN A 26 10.38 23.90 -15.05
CA ASN A 26 10.29 25.24 -15.59
C ASN A 26 9.67 26.18 -14.52
N ASP A 27 9.89 27.48 -14.69
CA ASP A 27 9.50 28.51 -13.71
C ASP A 27 7.97 28.73 -13.66
N GLU A 28 7.22 28.26 -14.67
CA GLU A 28 5.77 28.38 -14.73
C GLU A 28 5.06 27.20 -14.05
N GLN A 29 5.82 26.17 -13.64
CA GLN A 29 5.30 24.93 -13.08
C GLN A 29 5.77 24.71 -11.65
N ASN A 30 4.85 24.70 -10.71
CA ASN A 30 5.12 24.34 -9.33
C ASN A 30 4.72 22.88 -9.08
N VAL A 31 5.65 22.04 -8.61
CA VAL A 31 5.42 20.62 -8.33
C VAL A 31 5.76 20.32 -6.88
N ASP A 32 4.76 19.97 -6.11
CA ASP A 32 4.90 19.46 -4.75
C ASP A 32 5.13 17.95 -4.80
N PHE A 33 6.26 17.48 -4.26
CA PHE A 33 6.58 16.06 -4.09
C PHE A 33 6.43 15.70 -2.63
N LEU A 34 5.36 14.98 -2.28
CA LEU A 34 4.99 14.68 -0.90
C LEU A 34 4.72 13.19 -0.68
N SER A 35 5.19 12.65 0.45
CA SER A 35 4.60 11.42 0.95
C SER A 35 3.17 11.69 1.43
N PHE A 36 2.34 10.66 1.52
CA PHE A 36 0.98 10.83 2.02
C PHE A 36 0.96 11.49 3.41
N ARG A 37 1.92 11.17 4.26
CA ARG A 37 2.04 11.79 5.58
C ARG A 37 2.34 13.28 5.47
N GLU A 38 3.33 13.67 4.66
CA GLU A 38 3.65 15.10 4.45
C GLU A 38 2.48 15.84 3.81
N TYR A 39 1.75 15.21 2.90
CA TYR A 39 0.52 15.76 2.33
C TYR A 39 -0.55 15.97 3.42
N LEU A 40 -0.77 14.98 4.28
CA LEU A 40 -1.71 15.07 5.40
C LEU A 40 -1.33 16.24 6.34
N GLU A 41 -0.05 16.36 6.70
CA GLU A 41 0.50 17.42 7.54
C GLU A 41 0.45 18.80 6.84
N SER A 42 0.47 18.86 5.51
CA SER A 42 0.35 20.11 4.73
C SER A 42 -1.06 20.71 4.78
N ILE A 43 -2.08 19.90 4.99
CA ILE A 43 -3.46 20.36 5.21
C ILE A 43 -3.57 20.93 6.63
N HIS A 44 -3.21 20.11 7.59
CA HIS A 44 -3.15 20.48 9.00
C HIS A 44 -2.32 19.42 9.76
N VAL A 45 -1.49 19.83 10.69
CA VAL A 45 -0.70 18.89 11.51
C VAL A 45 -1.62 18.21 12.53
N PRO A 46 -1.72 16.86 12.51
CA PRO A 46 -2.54 16.14 13.48
C PRO A 46 -2.03 16.30 14.91
N ASP A 47 -2.95 16.41 15.83
CA ASP A 47 -2.59 16.35 17.25
C ASP A 47 -2.13 14.93 17.62
N GLY A 48 -1.01 14.84 18.33
CA GLY A 48 -0.48 13.58 18.83
C GLY A 48 0.51 12.89 17.88
N LYS A 49 0.57 11.56 17.97
CA LYS A 49 1.49 10.71 17.19
C LYS A 49 0.71 9.69 16.36
N GLU A 50 1.19 9.43 15.15
CA GLU A 50 0.64 8.37 14.32
C GLU A 50 0.83 6.99 14.96
N VAL A 51 -0.23 6.19 15.00
CA VAL A 51 -0.17 4.83 15.48
C VAL A 51 0.60 3.94 14.49
N ALA A 52 1.79 3.53 14.89
CA ALA A 52 2.61 2.61 14.11
C ALA A 52 2.21 1.15 14.37
N PRO A 53 2.43 0.21 13.41
CA PRO A 53 2.12 -1.22 13.59
C PRO A 53 2.74 -1.82 14.86
N ARG A 54 3.96 -1.42 15.23
CA ARG A 54 4.64 -1.87 16.45
C ARG A 54 3.93 -1.41 17.74
N VAL A 55 3.41 -0.19 17.74
CA VAL A 55 2.66 0.36 18.88
C VAL A 55 1.35 -0.39 19.04
N PHE A 56 0.63 -0.60 17.92
CA PHE A 56 -0.58 -1.39 17.88
C PHE A 56 -0.34 -2.82 18.37
N ALA A 57 0.71 -3.50 17.89
CA ALA A 57 1.06 -4.85 18.32
C ALA A 57 1.32 -4.93 19.84
N GLY A 58 2.02 -3.94 20.41
CA GLY A 58 2.25 -3.84 21.84
C GLY A 58 0.96 -3.62 22.64
N TRP A 59 0.01 -2.87 22.10
CA TRP A 59 -1.31 -2.70 22.68
C TRP A 59 -2.14 -3.98 22.59
N ALA A 60 -2.20 -4.61 21.40
CA ALA A 60 -2.96 -5.84 21.16
C ALA A 60 -2.47 -7.01 22.02
N ALA A 61 -1.16 -7.13 22.25
CA ALA A 61 -0.58 -8.16 23.10
C ALA A 61 -1.04 -8.09 24.57
N ARG A 62 -1.48 -6.92 25.04
CA ARG A 62 -2.04 -6.73 26.37
C ARG A 62 -3.53 -7.08 26.47
N GLN A 63 -4.19 -7.28 25.34
CA GLN A 63 -5.58 -7.67 25.31
C GLN A 63 -5.72 -9.20 25.51
N ARG A 64 -6.78 -9.62 26.21
CA ARG A 64 -7.12 -11.05 26.34
C ARG A 64 -7.85 -11.52 25.09
N LEU A 65 -7.08 -11.91 24.05
CA LEU A 65 -7.62 -12.24 22.75
C LEU A 65 -7.82 -13.77 22.58
N PRO A 66 -8.96 -14.18 21.98
CA PRO A 66 -9.13 -15.53 21.48
C PRO A 66 -8.04 -15.85 20.43
N ARG A 67 -7.78 -17.13 20.20
CA ARG A 67 -6.67 -17.58 19.33
C ARG A 67 -6.72 -16.97 17.93
N GLU A 68 -7.90 -16.81 17.39
CA GLU A 68 -8.16 -16.30 16.03
C GLU A 68 -7.80 -14.80 15.87
N LEU A 69 -7.80 -14.03 16.97
CA LEU A 69 -7.49 -12.59 16.99
C LEU A 69 -6.08 -12.26 17.49
N ARG A 70 -5.24 -13.27 17.76
CA ARG A 70 -3.88 -13.04 18.31
C ARG A 70 -2.89 -12.52 17.28
N ASP A 71 -3.16 -12.65 16.01
CA ASP A 71 -2.33 -12.08 14.95
C ASP A 71 -2.58 -10.57 14.87
N SER A 72 -1.74 -9.82 15.59
CA SER A 72 -1.83 -8.37 15.68
C SER A 72 -1.64 -7.67 14.32
N HIS A 73 -0.91 -8.30 13.39
CA HIS A 73 -0.72 -7.76 12.06
C HIS A 73 -2.03 -7.81 11.26
N ARG A 74 -2.65 -8.99 11.17
CA ARG A 74 -3.95 -9.15 10.52
C ARG A 74 -5.03 -8.25 11.14
N LEU A 75 -5.00 -8.11 12.46
CA LEU A 75 -5.96 -7.28 13.17
C LEU A 75 -5.76 -5.79 12.82
N PHE A 76 -4.52 -5.32 12.78
CA PHE A 76 -4.22 -3.94 12.38
C PHE A 76 -4.63 -3.67 10.92
N GLU A 77 -4.35 -4.61 10.04
CA GLU A 77 -4.76 -4.53 8.64
C GLU A 77 -6.29 -4.49 8.47
N GLU A 78 -7.03 -5.24 9.29
CA GLU A 78 -8.48 -5.17 9.30
C GLU A 78 -8.99 -3.80 9.75
N PHE A 79 -8.41 -3.24 10.81
CA PHE A 79 -8.77 -1.92 11.28
C PHE A 79 -8.48 -0.86 10.23
N GLN A 80 -7.28 -0.87 9.66
CA GLN A 80 -6.84 0.10 8.66
C GLN A 80 -7.53 -0.08 7.30
N GLY A 81 -7.73 -1.29 6.86
CA GLY A 81 -8.24 -1.58 5.53
C GLY A 81 -9.77 -1.64 5.45
N ALA A 82 -10.42 -2.36 6.38
CA ALA A 82 -11.84 -2.60 6.32
C ALA A 82 -12.64 -1.55 7.11
N ILE A 83 -12.22 -1.22 8.34
CA ILE A 83 -13.05 -0.41 9.23
C ILE A 83 -12.85 1.08 9.02
N THR A 84 -11.59 1.55 9.02
CA THR A 84 -11.28 2.99 8.89
C THR A 84 -10.89 3.42 7.47
N GLY A 85 -10.42 2.49 6.64
CA GLY A 85 -9.89 2.80 5.31
C GLY A 85 -10.93 2.90 4.20
N THR A 86 -12.16 2.48 4.44
CA THR A 86 -13.25 2.58 3.48
C THR A 86 -13.86 3.98 3.49
N GLU A 87 -14.35 4.42 2.33
CA GLU A 87 -15.18 5.61 2.26
C GLU A 87 -16.50 5.34 2.97
N ALA A 88 -16.77 6.09 4.02
CA ALA A 88 -18.00 6.03 4.80
C ALA A 88 -18.51 7.44 5.11
N GLU A 89 -19.76 7.58 5.50
CA GLU A 89 -20.31 8.86 5.97
C GLU A 89 -19.67 9.33 7.29
N SER A 90 -19.03 8.41 8.00
CA SER A 90 -18.31 8.66 9.25
C SER A 90 -16.86 8.21 9.14
N ALA A 91 -16.02 8.59 10.10
CA ALA A 91 -14.59 8.31 10.13
C ALA A 91 -14.24 6.79 10.12
N TYR A 92 -15.22 5.93 10.34
CA TYR A 92 -15.10 4.47 10.29
C TYR A 92 -16.48 3.83 10.10
N LEU A 93 -16.50 2.58 9.66
CA LEU A 93 -17.75 1.82 9.53
C LEU A 93 -18.44 1.67 10.88
N SER A 94 -19.75 1.84 10.89
CA SER A 94 -20.55 1.44 12.05
C SER A 94 -20.49 -0.09 12.26
N ARG A 95 -20.75 -0.55 13.48
CA ARG A 95 -20.81 -2.00 13.79
C ARG A 95 -21.72 -2.75 12.81
N ALA A 96 -22.91 -2.23 12.58
CA ALA A 96 -23.88 -2.86 11.66
C ALA A 96 -23.31 -2.94 10.22
N ALA A 97 -22.70 -1.89 9.72
CA ALA A 97 -22.09 -1.86 8.39
C ALA A 97 -20.91 -2.83 8.29
N TYR A 98 -20.07 -2.90 9.31
CA TYR A 98 -18.94 -3.83 9.36
C TYR A 98 -19.39 -5.29 9.39
N LEU A 99 -20.37 -5.63 10.20
CA LEU A 99 -20.94 -6.99 10.26
C LEU A 99 -21.57 -7.41 8.93
N ALA A 100 -22.14 -6.47 8.19
CA ALA A 100 -22.77 -6.71 6.89
C ALA A 100 -21.78 -6.86 5.71
N LEU A 101 -20.47 -6.65 5.92
CA LEU A 101 -19.47 -6.78 4.86
C LEU A 101 -19.50 -8.17 4.20
N GLY A 102 -19.27 -8.21 2.89
CA GLY A 102 -19.08 -9.45 2.14
C GLY A 102 -17.82 -10.21 2.56
N VAL A 103 -17.72 -11.47 2.19
CA VAL A 103 -16.57 -12.36 2.51
C VAL A 103 -15.23 -11.82 1.99
N ARG A 104 -15.24 -11.05 0.91
CA ARG A 104 -14.04 -10.47 0.30
C ARG A 104 -13.69 -9.05 0.78
N GLN A 105 -14.47 -8.52 1.72
CA GLN A 105 -14.32 -7.15 2.21
C GLN A 105 -13.78 -7.09 3.64
N SER A 106 -13.49 -8.25 4.24
CA SER A 106 -12.95 -8.40 5.58
C SER A 106 -12.01 -9.61 5.61
N ILE A 107 -10.96 -9.53 6.43
CA ILE A 107 -10.05 -10.66 6.69
C ILE A 107 -10.74 -11.71 7.56
N TYR A 108 -11.71 -11.29 8.37
CA TYR A 108 -12.41 -12.12 9.34
C TYR A 108 -13.79 -12.57 8.83
N GLY A 109 -14.13 -13.81 9.16
CA GLY A 109 -15.46 -14.37 8.86
C GLY A 109 -16.56 -13.70 9.68
N PRO A 110 -17.83 -13.82 9.23
CA PRO A 110 -18.97 -13.17 9.90
C PRO A 110 -19.06 -13.51 11.40
N GLU A 111 -18.69 -14.73 11.77
CA GLU A 111 -18.75 -15.25 13.15
C GLU A 111 -17.75 -14.57 14.10
N THR A 112 -16.70 -13.97 13.57
CA THR A 112 -15.62 -13.37 14.35
C THR A 112 -15.72 -11.84 14.39
N ARG A 113 -16.43 -11.23 13.45
CA ARG A 113 -16.45 -9.78 13.23
C ARG A 113 -16.97 -8.99 14.41
N ASP A 114 -17.91 -9.51 15.16
CA ASP A 114 -18.44 -8.81 16.34
C ASP A 114 -17.37 -8.64 17.41
N ALA A 115 -16.59 -9.70 17.68
CA ALA A 115 -15.45 -9.63 18.58
C ALA A 115 -14.32 -8.73 18.07
N VAL A 116 -14.10 -8.66 16.73
CA VAL A 116 -13.18 -7.72 16.12
C VAL A 116 -13.62 -6.29 16.35
N TYR A 117 -14.92 -6.01 16.23
CA TYR A 117 -15.46 -4.67 16.45
C TYR A 117 -15.41 -4.23 17.92
N ASP A 118 -15.67 -5.14 18.86
CA ASP A 118 -15.45 -4.88 20.29
C ASP A 118 -14.01 -4.45 20.59
N LEU A 119 -13.07 -5.08 19.89
CA LEU A 119 -11.66 -4.74 20.02
C LEU A 119 -11.33 -3.41 19.32
N PHE A 120 -11.99 -3.10 18.21
CA PHE A 120 -11.87 -1.81 17.54
C PHE A 120 -12.36 -0.65 18.42
N GLU A 121 -13.46 -0.81 19.16
CA GLU A 121 -13.91 0.20 20.11
C GLU A 121 -12.87 0.45 21.23
N LYS A 122 -12.22 -0.61 21.73
CA LYS A 122 -11.10 -0.46 22.69
C LYS A 122 -9.88 0.22 22.06
N TYR A 123 -9.65 0.00 20.75
CA TYR A 123 -8.59 0.70 20.02
C TYR A 123 -8.86 2.20 19.92
N LEU A 124 -10.10 2.62 19.69
CA LEU A 124 -10.45 4.04 19.68
C LEU A 124 -10.19 4.70 21.05
N HIS A 125 -10.58 4.03 22.15
CA HIS A 125 -10.23 4.51 23.51
C HIS A 125 -8.72 4.59 23.73
N PHE A 126 -7.97 3.58 23.24
CA PHE A 126 -6.51 3.61 23.32
C PHE A 126 -5.89 4.79 22.57
N LEU A 127 -6.40 5.13 21.39
CA LEU A 127 -5.92 6.29 20.63
C LEU A 127 -6.14 7.58 21.43
N ASP A 128 -7.33 7.76 21.97
CA ASP A 128 -7.71 8.95 22.75
C ASP A 128 -6.86 9.08 24.03
N GLU A 129 -6.80 8.02 24.85
CA GLU A 129 -6.06 8.01 26.10
C GLU A 129 -4.55 8.27 25.94
N GLN A 130 -3.96 7.82 24.84
CA GLN A 130 -2.51 7.93 24.62
C GLN A 130 -2.10 9.09 23.74
N GLY A 131 -3.05 9.86 23.22
CA GLY A 131 -2.80 10.94 22.27
C GLY A 131 -2.18 10.40 20.97
N TRP A 132 -2.71 9.27 20.46
CA TRP A 132 -2.33 8.71 19.17
C TRP A 132 -3.42 9.00 18.14
N PHE A 133 -3.05 9.08 16.86
CA PHE A 133 -4.03 9.21 15.80
C PHE A 133 -3.91 8.08 14.77
N ASP A 134 -5.04 7.76 14.17
CA ASP A 134 -5.15 6.87 13.01
C ASP A 134 -5.20 7.72 11.74
N PRO A 135 -4.31 7.51 10.75
CA PRO A 135 -4.25 8.35 9.56
C PRO A 135 -5.52 8.31 8.72
N ASN A 136 -6.31 7.23 8.74
CA ASN A 136 -7.58 7.17 8.03
C ASN A 136 -8.67 8.01 8.72
N ILE A 137 -8.75 7.91 10.06
CA ILE A 137 -9.69 8.71 10.86
C ILE A 137 -9.40 10.20 10.66
N VAL A 138 -8.12 10.59 10.69
CA VAL A 138 -7.70 11.97 10.41
C VAL A 138 -8.00 12.36 8.97
N SER A 139 -7.76 11.47 8.01
CA SER A 139 -8.09 11.75 6.59
C SER A 139 -9.57 12.07 6.40
N HIS A 140 -10.45 11.32 7.08
CA HIS A 140 -11.88 11.60 7.03
C HIS A 140 -12.22 12.96 7.66
N ALA A 141 -11.70 13.25 8.85
CA ALA A 141 -11.94 14.54 9.53
C ALA A 141 -11.47 15.75 8.69
N TRP A 142 -10.48 15.54 7.81
CA TRP A 142 -9.92 16.61 6.99
C TRP A 142 -10.51 16.74 5.60
N LEU A 143 -11.46 15.89 5.22
CA LEU A 143 -12.25 16.08 4.00
C LEU A 143 -12.98 17.44 3.96
N GLU A 144 -13.33 17.97 5.11
CA GLU A 144 -13.96 19.31 5.23
C GLU A 144 -12.95 20.47 5.26
N ARG A 145 -11.66 20.17 5.46
CA ARG A 145 -10.59 21.18 5.59
C ARG A 145 -9.76 21.34 4.31
N VAL A 146 -9.74 20.28 3.50
CA VAL A 146 -8.97 20.31 2.26
C VAL A 146 -9.60 21.27 1.26
N GLU A 147 -8.77 22.16 0.72
CA GLU A 147 -9.19 23.11 -0.31
C GLU A 147 -8.65 22.69 -1.68
N PRO A 148 -9.41 22.89 -2.78
CA PRO A 148 -8.93 22.66 -4.14
C PRO A 148 -7.74 23.57 -4.45
N ARG A 149 -6.55 22.98 -4.55
CA ARG A 149 -5.29 23.71 -4.71
C ARG A 149 -4.54 23.35 -5.99
N TYR A 150 -4.63 22.08 -6.42
CA TYR A 150 -3.83 21.56 -7.51
C TYR A 150 -4.61 21.49 -8.82
N ASP A 151 -3.94 21.81 -9.92
CA ASP A 151 -4.49 21.66 -11.27
C ASP A 151 -4.36 20.22 -11.76
N PHE A 152 -3.34 19.49 -11.25
CA PHE A 152 -3.09 18.10 -11.57
C PHE A 152 -2.51 17.33 -10.37
N VAL A 153 -2.93 16.08 -10.22
CA VAL A 153 -2.44 15.17 -9.16
C VAL A 153 -1.92 13.88 -9.77
N VAL A 154 -0.72 13.51 -9.40
CA VAL A 154 -0.12 12.20 -9.71
C VAL A 154 -0.04 11.38 -8.42
N VAL A 155 -0.71 10.24 -8.40
CA VAL A 155 -0.61 9.27 -7.30
C VAL A 155 0.14 8.05 -7.79
N ASP A 156 1.31 7.79 -7.20
CA ASP A 156 2.09 6.60 -7.50
C ASP A 156 1.91 5.54 -6.41
N GLU A 157 1.98 4.26 -6.80
CA GLU A 157 1.68 3.12 -5.92
C GLU A 157 0.30 3.27 -5.24
N VAL A 158 -0.72 3.70 -5.99
CA VAL A 158 -2.06 4.00 -5.46
C VAL A 158 -2.67 2.85 -4.66
N GLN A 159 -2.29 1.60 -4.94
CA GLN A 159 -2.74 0.43 -4.20
C GLN A 159 -2.24 0.37 -2.75
N ASP A 160 -1.33 1.24 -2.33
CA ASP A 160 -0.87 1.36 -0.94
C ASP A 160 -1.69 2.35 -0.12
N LEU A 161 -2.54 3.12 -0.77
CA LEU A 161 -3.44 4.06 -0.12
C LEU A 161 -4.81 3.40 0.13
N THR A 162 -5.46 3.81 1.20
CA THR A 162 -6.85 3.45 1.45
C THR A 162 -7.80 4.34 0.65
N ASN A 163 -9.06 3.94 0.51
CA ASN A 163 -10.04 4.72 -0.25
C ASN A 163 -10.24 6.12 0.33
N ILE A 164 -10.27 6.25 1.66
CA ILE A 164 -10.44 7.55 2.31
C ILE A 164 -9.22 8.46 2.11
N GLN A 165 -8.01 7.90 2.10
CA GLN A 165 -6.79 8.65 1.81
C GLN A 165 -6.78 9.13 0.36
N LEU A 166 -7.17 8.27 -0.58
CA LEU A 166 -7.27 8.64 -1.99
C LEU A 166 -8.33 9.72 -2.21
N LEU A 167 -9.49 9.60 -1.56
CA LEU A 167 -10.54 10.62 -1.62
C LEU A 167 -10.04 11.99 -1.12
N LEU A 168 -9.30 12.01 0.00
CA LEU A 168 -8.72 13.24 0.55
C LEU A 168 -7.75 13.90 -0.46
N ILE A 169 -6.91 13.09 -1.12
CA ILE A 169 -5.98 13.59 -2.15
C ILE A 169 -6.76 14.18 -3.34
N LEU A 170 -7.77 13.47 -3.83
CA LEU A 170 -8.53 13.89 -5.01
C LEU A 170 -9.37 15.13 -4.76
N ARG A 171 -9.80 15.40 -3.52
CA ARG A 171 -10.49 16.63 -3.14
C ARG A 171 -9.61 17.88 -3.20
N ALA A 172 -8.29 17.73 -3.25
CA ALA A 172 -7.38 18.85 -3.47
C ALA A 172 -7.31 19.33 -4.95
N LEU A 173 -7.98 18.62 -5.87
CA LEU A 173 -8.05 19.01 -7.29
C LEU A 173 -9.03 20.16 -7.52
N ARG A 174 -8.63 21.13 -8.33
CA ARG A 174 -9.51 22.20 -8.86
C ARG A 174 -10.47 21.66 -9.93
N ASP A 175 -9.99 20.74 -10.78
CA ASP A 175 -10.81 20.01 -11.74
C ASP A 175 -10.69 18.49 -11.43
N ALA A 176 -11.80 17.84 -11.14
CA ALA A 176 -11.86 16.43 -10.80
C ALA A 176 -11.30 15.50 -11.89
N ARG A 177 -10.99 15.99 -13.08
CA ARG A 177 -10.36 15.24 -14.19
C ARG A 177 -8.84 15.36 -14.26
N GLY A 178 -8.24 16.26 -13.46
CA GLY A 178 -6.82 16.57 -13.47
C GLY A 178 -5.96 15.55 -12.69
N PHE A 179 -6.02 14.26 -13.01
CA PHE A 179 -5.27 13.25 -12.26
C PHE A 179 -4.64 12.15 -13.11
N LEU A 180 -3.60 11.53 -12.56
CA LEU A 180 -2.99 10.29 -13.01
C LEU A 180 -2.78 9.36 -11.80
N LEU A 181 -3.38 8.18 -11.81
CA LEU A 181 -3.20 7.16 -10.77
C LEU A 181 -2.40 5.99 -11.35
N CYS A 182 -1.24 5.72 -10.77
CA CYS A 182 -0.37 4.61 -11.13
C CYS A 182 -0.37 3.56 -10.03
N GLY A 183 -0.47 2.28 -10.39
CA GLY A 183 -0.43 1.22 -9.39
C GLY A 183 -0.61 -0.17 -9.96
N ASP A 184 -0.33 -1.17 -9.13
CA ASP A 184 -0.49 -2.57 -9.44
C ASP A 184 -1.18 -3.31 -8.28
N SER A 185 -2.44 -3.66 -8.47
CA SER A 185 -3.23 -4.42 -7.47
C SER A 185 -2.69 -5.82 -7.17
N ASN A 186 -1.73 -6.34 -7.96
CA ASN A 186 -1.03 -7.58 -7.67
C ASN A 186 0.19 -7.38 -6.75
N GLN A 187 0.57 -6.13 -6.45
CA GLN A 187 1.66 -5.77 -5.55
C GLN A 187 1.19 -5.23 -4.19
N ILE A 188 -0.04 -5.50 -3.81
CA ILE A 188 -0.56 -5.14 -2.48
C ILE A 188 0.18 -5.97 -1.44
N VAL A 189 0.89 -5.30 -0.55
CA VAL A 189 1.62 -5.91 0.57
C VAL A 189 0.80 -5.84 1.86
N HIS A 190 -0.02 -4.80 1.99
CA HIS A 190 -0.97 -4.63 3.08
C HIS A 190 -2.41 -4.77 2.57
N PRO A 191 -3.23 -5.62 3.15
CA PRO A 191 -4.65 -5.72 2.77
C PRO A 191 -5.38 -4.43 3.15
N ASN A 192 -5.49 -3.53 2.21
CA ASN A 192 -6.29 -2.30 2.31
C ASN A 192 -7.58 -2.39 1.47
N PHE A 193 -7.89 -3.58 0.97
CA PHE A 193 -9.04 -3.86 0.10
C PHE A 193 -9.14 -2.96 -1.14
N PHE A 194 -7.97 -2.51 -1.63
CA PHE A 194 -7.88 -1.76 -2.87
C PHE A 194 -8.46 -2.55 -4.04
N SER A 195 -9.23 -1.87 -4.88
CA SER A 195 -9.63 -2.38 -6.18
C SER A 195 -9.89 -1.23 -7.16
N TRP A 196 -9.56 -1.44 -8.43
CA TRP A 196 -9.83 -0.46 -9.48
C TRP A 196 -11.32 -0.18 -9.64
N ALA A 197 -12.17 -1.16 -9.37
CA ALA A 197 -13.62 -0.97 -9.38
C ALA A 197 -14.09 0.02 -8.32
N LYS A 198 -13.53 -0.03 -7.11
CA LYS A 198 -13.81 0.96 -6.05
C LYS A 198 -13.30 2.35 -6.43
N VAL A 199 -12.10 2.44 -6.98
CA VAL A 199 -11.55 3.70 -7.49
C VAL A 199 -12.50 4.33 -8.51
N LYS A 200 -12.98 3.57 -9.50
CA LYS A 200 -13.98 4.06 -10.45
C LYS A 200 -15.25 4.60 -9.76
N THR A 201 -15.72 3.91 -8.72
CA THR A 201 -16.92 4.33 -7.98
C THR A 201 -16.72 5.67 -7.27
N LEU A 202 -15.52 5.94 -6.73
CA LEU A 202 -15.19 7.25 -6.14
C LEU A 202 -15.38 8.38 -7.16
N PHE A 203 -14.89 8.18 -8.39
CA PHE A 203 -15.02 9.19 -9.45
C PHE A 203 -16.47 9.38 -9.91
N TRP A 204 -17.26 8.31 -10.01
CA TRP A 204 -18.66 8.44 -10.45
C TRP A 204 -19.52 9.18 -9.43
N LYS A 205 -19.28 9.00 -8.16
CA LYS A 205 -20.00 9.74 -7.11
C LYS A 205 -19.71 11.24 -7.16
N GLU A 206 -18.47 11.62 -7.47
CA GLU A 206 -18.04 13.02 -7.52
C GLU A 206 -18.39 13.73 -8.85
N GLN A 207 -18.50 12.99 -9.97
CA GLN A 207 -18.65 13.58 -11.32
C GLN A 207 -20.05 13.41 -11.97
N GLY A 208 -20.92 12.58 -11.39
CA GLY A 208 -22.21 12.27 -12.01
C GLY A 208 -22.10 11.46 -13.32
N ASP A 209 -23.14 11.53 -14.17
CA ASP A 209 -23.29 10.70 -15.39
C ASP A 209 -22.27 10.96 -16.52
N GLY A 210 -21.29 11.82 -16.33
CA GLY A 210 -20.31 12.24 -17.35
C GLY A 210 -18.95 11.52 -17.28
N ALA A 211 -18.74 10.51 -16.43
CA ALA A 211 -17.44 9.84 -16.31
C ALA A 211 -17.10 9.05 -17.59
N PRO A 212 -15.89 9.24 -18.19
CA PRO A 212 -15.47 8.49 -19.38
C PRO A 212 -15.41 7.00 -19.11
N ALA A 213 -15.95 6.20 -20.03
CA ALA A 213 -16.02 4.74 -19.88
C ALA A 213 -14.65 4.02 -19.84
N ASP A 214 -13.56 4.67 -20.30
CA ASP A 214 -12.24 4.08 -20.49
C ASP A 214 -11.14 4.85 -19.74
N LEU A 215 -11.25 4.90 -18.41
CA LEU A 215 -10.29 5.59 -17.53
C LEU A 215 -9.02 4.76 -17.22
N ILE A 216 -9.05 3.44 -17.43
CA ILE A 216 -7.95 2.56 -17.01
C ILE A 216 -7.16 2.09 -18.23
N ARG A 217 -5.85 2.34 -18.20
CA ARG A 217 -4.89 1.81 -19.16
C ARG A 217 -4.03 0.72 -18.51
N ILE A 218 -4.09 -0.48 -19.04
CA ILE A 218 -3.31 -1.61 -18.57
C ILE A 218 -1.98 -1.66 -19.32
N LEU A 219 -0.87 -1.56 -18.58
CA LEU A 219 0.48 -1.70 -19.09
C LEU A 219 0.92 -3.16 -18.97
N ASN A 220 0.84 -3.92 -20.06
CA ASN A 220 1.17 -5.34 -20.08
C ASN A 220 2.60 -5.64 -20.59
N ALA A 221 3.38 -4.62 -20.93
CA ALA A 221 4.75 -4.75 -21.38
C ALA A 221 5.73 -4.47 -20.23
N ASN A 222 6.58 -5.44 -19.89
CA ASN A 222 7.60 -5.32 -18.86
C ASN A 222 8.99 -5.21 -19.50
N PHE A 223 9.64 -4.07 -19.32
CA PHE A 223 10.99 -3.79 -19.79
C PHE A 223 12.04 -3.91 -18.68
N ARG A 224 11.62 -3.95 -17.41
CA ARG A 224 12.49 -3.98 -16.23
C ARG A 224 13.07 -5.37 -15.98
N ASN A 225 12.21 -6.37 -15.96
CA ASN A 225 12.58 -7.73 -15.57
C ASN A 225 13.00 -8.59 -16.77
N SER A 226 13.84 -9.60 -16.49
CA SER A 226 14.14 -10.63 -17.47
C SER A 226 12.91 -11.49 -17.79
N SER A 227 12.94 -12.17 -18.93
CA SER A 227 11.86 -13.08 -19.34
C SER A 227 11.60 -14.17 -18.30
N GLN A 228 12.65 -14.76 -17.73
CA GLN A 228 12.53 -15.83 -16.73
C GLN A 228 11.85 -15.37 -15.43
N VAL A 229 12.19 -14.17 -14.96
CA VAL A 229 11.52 -13.58 -13.78
C VAL A 229 10.06 -13.27 -14.09
N THR A 230 9.77 -12.71 -15.25
CA THR A 230 8.40 -12.41 -15.70
C THR A 230 7.56 -13.69 -15.83
N ASP A 231 8.12 -14.76 -16.38
CA ASP A 231 7.44 -16.06 -16.52
C ASP A 231 7.07 -16.66 -15.14
N ILE A 232 7.98 -16.61 -14.17
CA ILE A 232 7.68 -17.07 -12.81
C ILE A 232 6.61 -16.22 -12.14
N ALA A 233 6.69 -14.88 -12.27
CA ALA A 233 5.66 -13.99 -11.75
C ALA A 233 4.28 -14.30 -12.36
N ASN A 234 4.19 -14.49 -13.67
CA ASN A 234 2.95 -14.87 -14.33
C ASN A 234 2.40 -16.23 -13.86
N ARG A 235 3.27 -17.24 -13.60
CA ARG A 235 2.85 -18.52 -13.03
C ARG A 235 2.27 -18.37 -11.63
N LEU A 236 2.86 -17.50 -10.81
CA LEU A 236 2.32 -17.18 -9.47
C LEU A 236 0.95 -16.50 -9.58
N LEU A 237 0.77 -15.58 -10.54
CA LEU A 237 -0.54 -14.97 -10.80
C LEU A 237 -1.57 -16.01 -11.25
N HIS A 238 -1.22 -16.96 -12.10
CA HIS A 238 -2.10 -18.08 -12.46
C HIS A 238 -2.55 -18.90 -11.24
N ILE A 239 -1.61 -19.24 -10.34
CA ILE A 239 -1.93 -19.96 -9.10
C ILE A 239 -2.86 -19.11 -8.22
N LYS A 240 -2.57 -17.81 -8.06
CA LYS A 240 -3.41 -16.87 -7.31
C LYS A 240 -4.84 -16.86 -7.87
N HIS A 241 -4.99 -16.70 -9.18
CA HIS A 241 -6.30 -16.65 -9.83
C HIS A 241 -7.06 -17.97 -9.70
N ALA A 242 -6.39 -19.11 -9.84
CA ALA A 242 -7.01 -20.41 -9.69
C ALA A 242 -7.49 -20.70 -8.26
N ARG A 243 -6.76 -20.21 -7.23
CA ARG A 243 -7.11 -20.45 -5.82
C ARG A 243 -8.10 -19.45 -5.24
N PHE A 244 -7.97 -18.18 -5.61
CA PHE A 244 -8.66 -17.07 -4.94
C PHE A 244 -9.57 -16.27 -5.87
N GLY A 245 -9.51 -16.53 -7.17
CA GLY A 245 -10.19 -15.73 -8.17
C GLY A 245 -9.55 -14.36 -8.36
N SER A 246 -10.20 -13.50 -9.15
CA SER A 246 -9.81 -12.11 -9.39
C SER A 246 -10.67 -11.17 -8.55
N VAL A 247 -10.08 -10.07 -8.09
CA VAL A 247 -10.79 -9.01 -7.35
C VAL A 247 -11.58 -8.13 -8.33
N ASP A 248 -10.95 -7.80 -9.47
CA ASP A 248 -11.53 -7.03 -10.56
C ASP A 248 -10.94 -7.48 -11.91
N ARG A 249 -11.53 -7.01 -13.02
CA ARG A 249 -11.08 -7.37 -14.37
C ARG A 249 -9.71 -6.77 -14.67
N GLU A 250 -9.44 -5.59 -14.14
CA GLU A 250 -8.22 -4.82 -14.34
C GLU A 250 -7.00 -5.45 -13.64
N SER A 251 -7.22 -6.34 -12.68
CA SER A 251 -6.15 -7.09 -11.99
C SER A 251 -5.83 -8.44 -12.65
N ASN A 252 -6.57 -8.83 -13.68
CA ASN A 252 -6.53 -10.18 -14.25
C ASN A 252 -5.83 -10.20 -15.61
N TYR A 253 -4.60 -9.71 -15.68
CA TYR A 253 -3.78 -9.76 -16.89
C TYR A 253 -2.38 -10.26 -16.60
N LEU A 254 -1.75 -10.84 -17.62
CA LEU A 254 -0.38 -11.30 -17.59
C LEU A 254 0.53 -10.28 -18.27
N VAL A 255 1.74 -10.19 -17.76
CA VAL A 255 2.74 -9.24 -18.23
C VAL A 255 3.64 -9.93 -19.27
N ARG A 256 3.92 -9.28 -20.38
CA ARG A 256 4.84 -9.75 -21.42
C ARG A 256 6.21 -9.12 -21.21
N SER A 257 7.26 -9.92 -21.11
CA SER A 257 8.63 -9.41 -21.10
C SER A 257 9.00 -8.84 -22.47
N CYS A 258 9.48 -7.60 -22.48
CA CYS A 258 9.93 -6.89 -23.69
C CYS A 258 11.41 -6.46 -23.60
N GLY A 259 12.08 -6.71 -22.47
CA GLY A 259 13.49 -6.36 -22.28
C GLY A 259 14.45 -7.41 -22.84
N PRO A 260 15.66 -7.01 -23.24
CA PRO A 260 16.71 -7.92 -23.73
C PRO A 260 17.41 -8.68 -22.61
N ARG A 261 17.09 -8.38 -21.34
CA ARG A 261 17.77 -8.94 -20.17
C ARG A 261 17.49 -10.43 -20.05
N GLN A 262 18.55 -11.21 -19.91
CA GLN A 262 18.46 -12.59 -19.48
C GLN A 262 18.64 -12.67 -17.96
N GLY A 263 17.88 -13.52 -17.32
CA GLY A 263 17.94 -13.77 -15.89
C GLY A 263 17.89 -15.25 -15.58
N ARG A 264 18.05 -15.60 -14.32
CA ARG A 264 17.91 -16.97 -13.86
C ARG A 264 17.10 -17.00 -12.57
N VAL A 265 16.12 -17.86 -12.55
CA VAL A 265 15.37 -18.17 -11.32
C VAL A 265 15.75 -19.59 -10.90
N GLY A 266 16.14 -19.77 -9.64
CA GLY A 266 16.54 -21.06 -9.10
C GLY A 266 15.94 -21.28 -7.73
N LEU A 267 15.45 -22.50 -7.48
CA LEU A 267 15.07 -22.96 -6.15
C LEU A 267 16.25 -23.69 -5.51
N LEU A 268 16.66 -23.24 -4.36
CA LEU A 268 17.80 -23.80 -3.62
C LEU A 268 17.31 -24.50 -2.35
N LYS A 269 18.01 -25.58 -1.97
CA LYS A 269 17.73 -26.26 -0.70
C LYS A 269 18.13 -25.34 0.46
N ASP A 270 17.25 -25.22 1.44
CA ASP A 270 17.57 -24.52 2.68
C ASP A 270 18.57 -25.35 3.51
N SER A 271 19.83 -24.91 3.52
CA SER A 271 20.91 -25.50 4.31
C SER A 271 22.00 -24.47 4.56
N ASP A 272 22.69 -24.61 5.68
CA ASP A 272 23.80 -23.73 6.07
C ASP A 272 24.93 -23.70 5.04
N LYS A 273 25.18 -24.83 4.36
CA LYS A 273 26.18 -24.89 3.29
C LYS A 273 25.81 -23.99 2.13
N VAL A 274 24.55 -24.04 1.68
CA VAL A 274 24.06 -23.22 0.56
C VAL A 274 24.04 -21.74 0.96
N LYS A 275 23.61 -21.42 2.19
CA LYS A 275 23.61 -20.05 2.69
C LYS A 275 25.04 -19.46 2.72
N ARG A 276 26.02 -20.22 3.21
CA ARG A 276 27.43 -19.80 3.22
C ARG A 276 28.03 -19.62 1.84
N ASP A 277 27.72 -20.51 0.89
CA ASP A 277 28.16 -20.37 -0.50
C ASP A 277 27.56 -19.12 -1.17
N LEU A 278 26.28 -18.85 -0.92
CA LEU A 278 25.64 -17.62 -1.38
C LEU A 278 26.30 -16.37 -0.75
N ASP A 279 26.54 -16.38 0.57
CA ASP A 279 27.19 -15.25 1.24
C ASP A 279 28.57 -14.98 0.67
N GLN A 280 29.41 -16.00 0.45
CA GLN A 280 30.73 -15.83 -0.14
C GLN A 280 30.70 -15.12 -1.50
N ARG A 281 29.65 -15.40 -2.30
CA ARG A 281 29.51 -14.81 -3.65
C ARG A 281 28.88 -13.44 -3.66
N THR A 282 28.14 -13.07 -2.62
CA THR A 282 27.29 -11.88 -2.64
C THR A 282 27.65 -10.83 -1.59
N ALA A 283 28.38 -11.16 -0.54
CA ALA A 283 28.61 -10.31 0.63
C ALA A 283 29.28 -8.97 0.30
N ALA A 284 30.14 -8.91 -0.70
CA ALA A 284 30.87 -7.70 -1.11
C ALA A 284 30.24 -6.99 -2.33
N SER A 285 29.04 -7.40 -2.74
CA SER A 285 28.40 -6.89 -3.96
C SER A 285 27.13 -6.09 -3.66
N ALA A 286 27.06 -4.87 -4.17
CA ALA A 286 25.83 -4.07 -4.16
C ALA A 286 24.76 -4.51 -5.18
N ARG A 287 25.04 -5.54 -5.99
CA ARG A 287 24.10 -6.07 -6.99
C ARG A 287 23.14 -7.11 -6.46
N PHE A 288 23.34 -7.57 -5.22
CA PHE A 288 22.55 -8.61 -4.59
C PHE A 288 21.94 -8.09 -3.30
N ALA A 289 20.66 -8.33 -3.14
CA ALA A 289 19.95 -8.08 -1.89
C ALA A 289 19.27 -9.37 -1.41
N ILE A 290 19.05 -9.47 -0.12
CA ILE A 290 18.30 -10.55 0.50
C ILE A 290 16.96 -9.99 0.91
N LEU A 291 15.90 -10.66 0.48
CA LEU A 291 14.54 -10.31 0.83
C LEU A 291 13.96 -11.32 1.80
N VAL A 292 13.31 -10.84 2.84
CA VAL A 292 12.56 -11.64 3.82
C VAL A 292 11.10 -11.19 3.85
N LEU A 293 10.21 -12.08 4.26
CA LEU A 293 8.77 -11.74 4.32
C LEU A 293 8.49 -10.73 5.45
N HIS A 294 9.07 -10.96 6.63
CA HIS A 294 8.80 -10.15 7.81
C HIS A 294 10.08 -9.51 8.35
N PRO A 295 10.03 -8.30 8.92
CA PRO A 295 11.20 -7.60 9.46
C PRO A 295 11.96 -8.41 10.53
N GLU A 296 11.28 -9.23 11.32
CA GLU A 296 11.84 -10.04 12.40
C GLU A 296 12.82 -11.09 11.86
N GLN A 297 12.59 -11.61 10.66
CA GLN A 297 13.46 -12.60 10.01
C GLN A 297 14.82 -12.05 9.63
N LYS A 298 14.99 -10.73 9.58
CA LYS A 298 16.27 -10.07 9.29
C LYS A 298 17.35 -10.45 10.31
N THR A 299 16.98 -10.62 11.56
CA THR A 299 17.92 -11.00 12.63
C THR A 299 18.48 -12.42 12.39
N GLU A 300 17.62 -13.36 12.01
CA GLU A 300 18.02 -14.71 11.67
C GLU A 300 18.91 -14.75 10.42
N VAL A 301 18.51 -14.05 9.37
CA VAL A 301 19.24 -14.00 8.10
C VAL A 301 20.65 -13.40 8.28
N ARG A 302 20.80 -12.39 9.12
CA ARG A 302 22.11 -11.76 9.44
C ARG A 302 23.10 -12.69 10.14
N GLN A 303 22.68 -13.83 10.65
CA GLN A 303 23.58 -14.85 11.17
C GLN A 303 24.33 -15.58 10.05
N PHE A 304 23.78 -15.60 8.85
CA PHE A 304 24.33 -16.31 7.69
C PHE A 304 24.93 -15.39 6.64
N PHE A 305 24.41 -14.15 6.54
CA PHE A 305 24.76 -13.23 5.45
C PHE A 305 25.34 -11.92 5.98
N ARG A 306 26.53 -11.57 5.50
CA ARG A 306 27.29 -10.37 5.88
C ARG A 306 26.87 -9.13 5.09
N THR A 307 26.15 -9.27 3.97
CA THR A 307 25.68 -8.13 3.21
C THR A 307 24.79 -7.22 4.07
N PRO A 308 24.97 -5.87 4.00
CA PRO A 308 24.03 -4.95 4.65
C PRO A 308 22.67 -4.87 3.94
N LEU A 309 22.58 -5.33 2.68
CA LEU A 309 21.38 -5.24 1.85
C LEU A 309 20.40 -6.38 2.17
N VAL A 310 19.84 -6.32 3.37
CA VAL A 310 18.80 -7.25 3.84
C VAL A 310 17.54 -6.44 4.10
N PHE A 311 16.48 -6.70 3.32
CA PHE A 311 15.22 -5.98 3.36
C PHE A 311 14.06 -6.92 3.61
N SER A 312 13.04 -6.46 4.32
CA SER A 312 11.72 -7.06 4.26
C SER A 312 11.03 -6.68 2.94
N ILE A 313 10.00 -7.42 2.55
CA ILE A 313 9.21 -7.10 1.34
C ILE A 313 8.61 -5.69 1.39
N HIS A 314 8.26 -5.21 2.58
CA HIS A 314 7.74 -3.86 2.79
C HIS A 314 8.79 -2.77 2.55
N GLU A 315 10.04 -3.01 2.97
CA GLU A 315 11.15 -2.08 2.74
C GLU A 315 11.67 -2.12 1.30
N ALA A 316 11.61 -3.30 0.68
CA ALA A 316 12.08 -3.48 -0.70
C ALA A 316 11.10 -2.97 -1.76
N LYS A 317 9.82 -2.77 -1.38
CA LYS A 317 8.81 -2.30 -2.30
C LYS A 317 9.18 -0.91 -2.82
N GLY A 318 9.15 -0.76 -4.14
CA GLY A 318 9.53 0.49 -4.81
C GLY A 318 11.05 0.72 -4.96
N LEU A 319 11.91 -0.17 -4.45
CA LEU A 319 13.34 -0.14 -4.76
C LEU A 319 13.62 -0.82 -6.10
N GLU A 320 14.54 -0.25 -6.88
CA GLU A 320 15.05 -0.81 -8.15
C GLU A 320 16.51 -1.29 -8.02
#